data_1e10e779f2a678ee1a1625e7e1b182e1
#
_entry.id   1e10e779f2a678ee1a1625e7e1b182e1
#
_cell.length_a   1.000
_cell.length_b   1.000
_cell.length_c   1.000
_cell.angle_alpha   90.00
_cell.angle_beta   90.00
_cell.angle_gamma   90.00
#
_symmetry.space_group_name_H-M   'P 1'
#
loop_
_entity.id
_entity.type
_entity.pdbx_description
1 polymer ?
#
loop_
_entity_poly.entity_id
_entity_poly.type
_entity_poly.pdbx_seq_one_letter_code
_entity_poly.pdbx_strand_id
1 'polypeptide(L)'
;MITIEDIRNNPNFRLMIKKAHDYLTERGYTEHGFRHVTFVSRTTARILGELGYDKRTVELGAIAGYLHDIGNMFNRKHHGVSGAGVVYTELRQMG
;
A
#
# COMPACT_ATOMS: atom_id res chain seq x y z
N MET A 1 6.25 13.15 11.27
CA MET A 1 5.16 12.16 11.19
C MET A 1 4.95 11.77 9.73
N ILE A 2 4.94 10.47 9.44
CA ILE A 2 4.80 9.99 8.07
C ILE A 2 3.39 10.24 7.55
N THR A 3 3.28 10.84 6.36
CA THR A 3 2.00 11.13 5.71
C THR A 3 1.81 10.23 4.49
N ILE A 4 0.57 10.19 3.94
CA ILE A 4 0.31 9.46 2.71
C ILE A 4 1.15 10.00 1.54
N GLU A 5 1.39 11.31 1.51
CA GLU A 5 2.24 11.91 0.46
C GLU A 5 3.69 11.42 0.57
N ASP A 6 4.22 11.27 1.79
CA ASP A 6 5.56 10.71 1.99
C ASP A 6 5.64 9.29 1.42
N ILE A 7 4.60 8.48 1.64
CA ILE A 7 4.53 7.12 1.13
C ILE A 7 4.47 7.11 -0.40
N ARG A 8 3.58 7.92 -0.98
CA ARG A 8 3.40 7.97 -2.44
C ARG A 8 4.65 8.41 -3.16
N ASN A 9 5.46 9.26 -2.54
CA ASN A 9 6.67 9.80 -3.15
C ASN A 9 7.93 8.99 -2.81
N ASN A 10 7.82 7.97 -1.97
CA ASN A 10 8.96 7.14 -1.59
C ASN A 10 9.35 6.23 -2.76
N PRO A 11 10.59 6.35 -3.30
CA PRO A 11 10.99 5.57 -4.47
C PRO A 11 11.02 4.07 -4.24
N ASN A 12 11.29 3.62 -3.01
CA ASN A 12 11.31 2.20 -2.70
C ASN A 12 9.90 1.61 -2.74
N PHE A 13 8.91 2.31 -2.15
CA PHE A 13 7.53 1.86 -2.23
C PHE A 13 7.01 1.89 -3.66
N ARG A 14 7.38 2.90 -4.44
CA ARG A 14 6.99 2.96 -5.85
C ARG A 14 7.53 1.77 -6.63
N LEU A 15 8.78 1.41 -6.39
CA LEU A 15 9.40 0.25 -7.04
C LEU A 15 8.71 -1.05 -6.61
N MET A 16 8.40 -1.21 -5.32
CA MET A 16 7.72 -2.39 -4.79
C MET A 16 6.34 -2.58 -5.40
N ILE A 17 5.57 -1.49 -5.53
CA ILE A 17 4.23 -1.54 -6.13
C ILE A 17 4.33 -1.93 -7.60
N LYS A 18 5.29 -1.35 -8.33
CA LYS A 18 5.50 -1.69 -9.73
C LYS A 18 5.86 -3.18 -9.88
N LYS A 19 6.75 -3.69 -9.03
CA LYS A 19 7.16 -5.09 -9.07
C LYS A 19 5.99 -6.03 -8.76
N ALA A 20 5.16 -5.68 -7.77
CA ALA A 20 3.98 -6.46 -7.44
C ALA A 20 3.01 -6.52 -8.62
N HIS A 21 2.80 -5.37 -9.28
CA HIS A 21 1.93 -5.29 -10.45
C HIS A 21 2.47 -6.16 -11.59
N ASP A 22 3.77 -6.04 -11.91
CA ASP A 22 4.39 -6.81 -12.99
C ASP A 22 4.28 -8.30 -12.72
N TYR A 23 4.55 -8.73 -11.49
CA TYR A 23 4.46 -10.13 -11.09
C TYR A 23 3.07 -10.70 -11.31
N LEU A 24 2.04 -9.97 -10.88
CA LEU A 24 0.65 -10.42 -11.02
C LEU A 24 0.18 -10.39 -12.46
N THR A 25 0.60 -9.42 -13.25
CA THR A 25 0.26 -9.31 -14.67
C THR A 25 0.78 -10.53 -15.43
N GLU A 26 2.00 -10.97 -15.15
CA GLU A 26 2.58 -12.15 -15.78
C GLU A 26 1.79 -13.42 -15.48
N ARG A 27 1.06 -13.46 -14.36
CA ARG A 27 0.25 -14.60 -13.94
C ARG A 27 -1.22 -14.46 -14.31
N GLY A 28 -1.57 -13.45 -15.09
CA GLY A 28 -2.93 -13.26 -15.59
C GLY A 28 -3.89 -12.59 -14.61
N TYR A 29 -3.40 -12.04 -13.52
CA TYR A 29 -4.23 -11.28 -12.60
C TYR A 29 -4.49 -9.88 -13.14
N THR A 30 -5.59 -9.26 -12.67
CA THR A 30 -5.98 -7.92 -13.08
C THR A 30 -5.13 -6.86 -12.38
N GLU A 31 -5.47 -5.60 -12.61
CA GLU A 31 -4.75 -4.42 -12.13
C GLU A 31 -4.47 -4.44 -10.62
N HIS A 32 -3.19 -4.42 -10.23
CA HIS A 32 -2.73 -4.31 -8.85
C HIS A 32 -1.62 -3.27 -8.71
N GLY A 33 -1.51 -2.36 -9.68
CA GLY A 33 -0.50 -1.31 -9.67
C GLY A 33 -0.99 -0.04 -8.98
N PHE A 34 -0.43 1.11 -9.41
CA PHE A 34 -0.70 2.41 -8.78
C PHE A 34 -2.17 2.80 -8.80
N ARG A 35 -2.88 2.49 -9.87
CA ARG A 35 -4.31 2.80 -9.99
C ARG A 35 -5.11 2.09 -8.91
N HIS A 36 -4.86 0.80 -8.72
CA HIS A 36 -5.56 -0.02 -7.72
C HIS A 36 -5.26 0.48 -6.30
N VAL A 37 -3.98 0.63 -5.94
CA VAL A 37 -3.62 1.05 -4.58
C VAL A 37 -4.11 2.46 -4.27
N THR A 38 -4.13 3.34 -5.28
CA THR A 38 -4.67 4.69 -5.12
C THR A 38 -6.18 4.63 -4.83
N PHE A 39 -6.91 3.78 -5.56
CA PHE A 39 -8.33 3.58 -5.35
C PHE A 39 -8.62 3.06 -3.94
N VAL A 40 -7.91 2.01 -3.51
CA VAL A 40 -8.10 1.43 -2.18
C VAL A 40 -7.76 2.43 -1.09
N SER A 41 -6.67 3.18 -1.25
CA SER A 41 -6.25 4.21 -0.31
C SER A 41 -7.33 5.27 -0.12
N ARG A 42 -7.84 5.82 -1.22
CA ARG A 42 -8.87 6.88 -1.19
C ARG A 42 -10.20 6.37 -0.63
N THR A 43 -10.58 5.15 -1.02
CA THR A 43 -11.83 4.55 -0.55
C THR A 43 -11.78 4.30 0.95
N THR A 44 -10.67 3.76 1.44
CA THR A 44 -10.48 3.52 2.88
C THR A 44 -10.55 4.83 3.67
N ALA A 45 -9.85 5.86 3.19
CA ALA A 45 -9.87 7.17 3.85
C ALA A 45 -11.28 7.75 3.89
N ARG A 46 -12.04 7.63 2.80
CA ARG A 46 -13.41 8.14 2.74
C ARG A 46 -14.31 7.43 3.74
N ILE A 47 -14.24 6.10 3.79
CA ILE A 47 -15.07 5.31 4.70
C ILE A 47 -14.76 5.69 6.15
N LEU A 48 -13.49 5.77 6.52
CA LEU A 48 -13.10 6.12 7.88
C LEU A 48 -13.53 7.54 8.23
N GLY A 49 -13.42 8.47 7.30
CA GLY A 49 -13.88 9.85 7.50
C GLY A 49 -15.38 9.93 7.71
N GLU A 50 -16.16 9.19 6.92
CA GLU A 50 -17.63 9.16 7.06
C GLU A 50 -18.06 8.51 8.37
N LEU A 51 -17.26 7.57 8.91
CA LEU A 51 -17.51 6.95 10.19
C LEU A 51 -17.11 7.82 11.39
N GLY A 52 -16.52 8.98 11.13
CA GLY A 52 -16.18 9.94 12.17
C GLY A 52 -14.83 9.76 12.83
N TYR A 53 -13.94 8.97 12.26
CA TYR A 53 -12.59 8.82 12.80
C TYR A 53 -11.79 10.11 12.63
N ASP A 54 -10.77 10.30 13.48
CA ASP A 54 -9.94 11.50 13.44
C ASP A 54 -9.02 11.50 12.19
N LYS A 55 -8.43 12.66 11.93
CA LYS A 55 -7.61 12.86 10.72
C LYS A 55 -6.43 11.90 10.65
N ARG A 56 -5.78 11.62 11.79
CA ARG A 56 -4.62 10.73 11.81
C ARG A 56 -5.03 9.30 11.51
N THR A 57 -6.14 8.84 12.07
CA THR A 57 -6.67 7.49 11.79
C THR A 57 -7.04 7.35 10.32
N VAL A 58 -7.67 8.37 9.75
CA VAL A 58 -8.02 8.39 8.32
C VAL A 58 -6.74 8.27 7.48
N GLU A 59 -5.70 9.02 7.81
CA GLU A 59 -4.43 8.96 7.08
C GLU A 59 -3.75 7.60 7.21
N LEU A 60 -3.75 7.00 8.40
CA LEU A 60 -3.19 5.67 8.59
C LEU A 60 -3.94 4.63 7.76
N GLY A 61 -5.26 4.76 7.66
CA GLY A 61 -6.06 3.91 6.78
C GLY A 61 -5.69 4.08 5.31
N ALA A 62 -5.48 5.31 4.87
CA ALA A 62 -5.05 5.59 3.50
C ALA A 62 -3.68 4.95 3.21
N ILE A 63 -2.75 5.03 4.14
CA ILE A 63 -1.43 4.42 4.01
C ILE A 63 -1.56 2.90 3.95
N ALA A 64 -2.33 2.31 4.85
CA ALA A 64 -2.53 0.85 4.87
C ALA A 64 -3.13 0.36 3.55
N GLY A 65 -4.13 1.06 3.03
CA GLY A 65 -4.74 0.71 1.75
C GLY A 65 -3.77 0.82 0.59
N TYR A 66 -2.90 1.82 0.61
CA TYR A 66 -1.91 2.04 -0.44
C TYR A 66 -0.87 0.91 -0.48
N LEU A 67 -0.51 0.35 0.68
CA LEU A 67 0.59 -0.61 0.81
C LEU A 67 0.13 -2.07 0.92
N HIS A 68 -1.18 -2.33 0.90
CA HIS A 68 -1.71 -3.65 1.29
C HIS A 68 -1.25 -4.83 0.42
N ASP A 69 -0.95 -4.59 -0.85
CA ASP A 69 -0.62 -5.68 -1.80
C ASP A 69 0.89 -5.82 -2.10
N ILE A 70 1.74 -5.12 -1.35
CA ILE A 70 3.19 -5.16 -1.62
C ILE A 70 3.75 -6.58 -1.59
N GLY A 71 3.21 -7.44 -0.72
CA GLY A 71 3.67 -8.83 -0.63
C GLY A 71 3.56 -9.62 -1.93
N ASN A 72 2.75 -9.15 -2.88
CA ASN A 72 2.59 -9.83 -4.18
C ASN A 72 3.88 -9.84 -5.00
N MET A 73 4.86 -9.00 -4.70
CA MET A 73 6.14 -9.06 -5.41
C MET A 73 6.96 -10.29 -5.05
N PHE A 74 6.60 -10.97 -3.95
CA PHE A 74 7.27 -12.19 -3.49
C PHE A 74 6.44 -13.44 -3.77
N ASN A 75 5.22 -13.49 -3.22
CA ASN A 75 4.40 -14.70 -3.27
C ASN A 75 2.93 -14.34 -3.02
N ARG A 76 2.05 -14.66 -3.97
CA ARG A 76 0.62 -14.37 -3.88
C ARG A 76 -0.02 -15.00 -2.64
N LYS A 77 0.34 -16.25 -2.34
CA LYS A 77 -0.25 -17.01 -1.23
C LYS A 77 0.05 -16.39 0.14
N HIS A 78 1.25 -15.84 0.29
CA HIS A 78 1.72 -15.28 1.57
C HIS A 78 1.91 -13.78 1.53
N HIS A 79 1.26 -13.08 0.57
CA HIS A 79 1.54 -11.67 0.34
C HIS A 79 1.27 -10.79 1.56
N GLY A 80 0.26 -11.13 2.37
CA GLY A 80 -0.04 -10.35 3.57
C GLY A 80 1.09 -10.36 4.59
N VAL A 81 1.68 -11.53 4.83
CA VAL A 81 2.79 -11.68 5.78
C VAL A 81 4.07 -11.06 5.22
N SER A 82 4.43 -11.41 3.98
CA SER A 82 5.63 -10.89 3.33
C SER A 82 5.57 -9.38 3.17
N GLY A 83 4.41 -8.84 2.79
CA GLY A 83 4.23 -7.41 2.62
C GLY A 83 4.37 -6.66 3.93
N ALA A 84 3.83 -7.20 5.02
CA ALA A 84 3.92 -6.55 6.33
C ALA A 84 5.39 -6.41 6.77
N GLY A 85 6.21 -7.44 6.55
CA GLY A 85 7.64 -7.39 6.90
C GLY A 85 8.41 -6.35 6.09
N VAL A 86 8.16 -6.29 4.78
CA VAL A 86 8.82 -5.33 3.90
C VAL A 86 8.40 -3.91 4.24
N VAL A 87 7.11 -3.68 4.45
CA VAL A 87 6.58 -2.36 4.79
C VAL A 87 7.15 -1.89 6.13
N TYR A 88 7.19 -2.77 7.12
CA TYR A 88 7.76 -2.44 8.43
C TYR A 88 9.19 -1.96 8.30
N THR A 89 10.02 -2.69 7.53
CA THR A 89 11.41 -2.35 7.33
C THR A 89 11.56 -0.97 6.67
N GLU A 90 10.79 -0.70 5.62
CA GLU A 90 10.88 0.57 4.91
C GLU A 90 10.39 1.73 5.78
N LEU A 91 9.29 1.56 6.51
CA LEU A 91 8.77 2.59 7.38
C LEU A 91 9.76 2.95 8.50
N ARG A 92 10.47 1.97 9.03
CA ARG A 92 11.49 2.23 10.03
C ARG A 92 12.62 3.09 9.48
N GLN A 93 12.99 2.91 8.22
CA GLN A 93 14.03 3.72 7.58
C GLN A 93 13.57 5.15 7.33
N MET A 94 12.28 5.37 7.14
CA MET A 94 11.72 6.71 6.94
C MET A 94 11.63 7.50 8.26
N GLY A 95 11.69 6.81 9.36
CA GLY A 95 11.54 7.44 10.66
C GLY A 95 10.14 7.29 11.18
#